data_2832b359958966d5dd1378900357c42a
#
_entry.id   2832b359958966d5dd1378900357c42a
#
_cell.length_a   1.000
_cell.length_b   1.000
_cell.length_c   1.000
_cell.angle_alpha   90.00
_cell.angle_beta   90.00
_cell.angle_gamma   90.00
#
_symmetry.space_group_name_H-M   'P 1'
#
loop_
_entity.id
_entity.type
_entity.pdbx_description
1 polymer ?
#
loop_
_entity_poly.entity_id
_entity_poly.type
_entity_poly.pdbx_seq_one_letter_code
_entity_poly.pdbx_strand_id
1 'polypeptide(L)'
;DLPNEEKPAYGQKVNELRQTIQQELDERQTILANEKLNQQLAEETIDVTLPSRQIEIGSKHPLTRTIEEIEDLFLGLGYEIVDGYEVEQDHYNFEALNLPKSHPARDMQDSFYITEETLMRTHTSPVQARTMEQRNGQGPVKIICPGKVYRRDSDDATHSHQFTQIEGLVVDKNIKMSDLKGTLELLAKQLFGEDREIRLRPSYFPFTEPSVEVDVSCFKCGGAGCNVCKQTGWIEILGAGMVHPNVLEMAGFDASKYTGFAFGMGPDRIAMLKYGIEDIR
;
A
#
# COMPACT_ATOMS: atom_id res chain seq x y z
N ASP A 1 -72.57 -13.55 -66.20
CA ASP A 1 -71.85 -13.06 -67.37
C ASP A 1 -72.45 -11.67 -67.72
N LEU A 2 -71.64 -10.64 -67.60
CA LEU A 2 -71.93 -9.25 -67.91
C LEU A 2 -71.75 -9.02 -69.39
N PRO A 3 -72.64 -8.21 -70.07
CA PRO A 3 -72.40 -7.79 -71.42
C PRO A 3 -71.09 -7.08 -71.60
N ASN A 4 -70.44 -7.24 -72.77
CA ASN A 4 -69.09 -6.68 -73.01
C ASN A 4 -69.02 -5.18 -72.83
N GLU A 5 -70.04 -4.42 -73.03
CA GLU A 5 -70.15 -2.98 -72.87
C GLU A 5 -70.14 -2.50 -71.42
N GLU A 6 -70.57 -3.33 -70.48
CA GLU A 6 -70.65 -3.02 -69.04
C GLU A 6 -69.40 -3.46 -68.25
N LYS A 7 -68.56 -4.35 -68.83
CA LYS A 7 -67.39 -4.87 -68.22
C LYS A 7 -66.38 -3.79 -67.77
N PRO A 8 -66.08 -2.73 -68.58
CA PRO A 8 -65.18 -1.69 -68.15
C PRO A 8 -65.66 -0.90 -66.92
N ALA A 9 -66.95 -0.51 -66.96
CA ALA A 9 -67.58 0.23 -65.83
C ALA A 9 -67.67 -0.58 -64.57
N TYR A 10 -67.92 -1.89 -64.68
CA TYR A 10 -67.86 -2.79 -63.50
C TYR A 10 -66.47 -3.00 -63.00
N GLY A 11 -65.48 -3.15 -63.89
CA GLY A 11 -64.03 -3.25 -63.51
C GLY A 11 -63.55 -2.01 -62.78
N GLN A 12 -63.97 -0.81 -63.22
CA GLN A 12 -63.67 0.42 -62.54
C GLN A 12 -64.28 0.48 -61.14
N LYS A 13 -65.53 0.13 -60.92
CA LYS A 13 -66.17 0.08 -59.59
C LYS A 13 -65.46 -0.93 -58.67
N VAL A 14 -65.10 -2.11 -59.18
CA VAL A 14 -64.37 -3.12 -58.41
C VAL A 14 -62.98 -2.61 -57.98
N ASN A 15 -62.35 -1.88 -58.88
CA ASN A 15 -61.03 -1.29 -58.59
C ASN A 15 -61.15 -0.17 -57.53
N GLU A 16 -62.13 0.71 -57.65
CA GLU A 16 -62.42 1.74 -56.65
C GLU A 16 -62.70 1.13 -55.28
N LEU A 17 -63.60 0.10 -55.22
CA LEU A 17 -63.91 -0.61 -53.98
C LEU A 17 -62.65 -1.27 -53.39
N ARG A 18 -61.82 -1.91 -54.22
CA ARG A 18 -60.61 -2.50 -53.80
C ARG A 18 -59.62 -1.47 -53.18
N GLN A 19 -59.49 -0.32 -53.84
CA GLN A 19 -58.67 0.75 -53.33
C GLN A 19 -59.17 1.30 -51.99
N THR A 20 -60.46 1.52 -51.86
CA THR A 20 -61.12 1.96 -50.60
C THR A 20 -60.83 0.98 -49.48
N ILE A 21 -61.13 -0.34 -49.73
CA ILE A 21 -60.88 -1.38 -48.73
C ILE A 21 -59.38 -1.45 -48.36
N GLN A 22 -58.48 -1.35 -49.33
CA GLN A 22 -57.04 -1.37 -49.04
C GLN A 22 -56.62 -0.16 -48.19
N GLN A 23 -57.16 1.02 -48.53
CA GLN A 23 -56.87 2.23 -47.75
C GLN A 23 -57.38 2.10 -46.28
N GLU A 24 -58.60 1.64 -46.09
CA GLU A 24 -59.18 1.42 -44.75
C GLU A 24 -58.39 0.37 -43.96
N LEU A 25 -57.90 -0.69 -44.62
CA LEU A 25 -57.02 -1.69 -43.99
C LEU A 25 -55.70 -1.11 -43.51
N ASP A 26 -55.04 -0.34 -44.38
CA ASP A 26 -53.75 0.31 -44.10
C ASP A 26 -53.91 1.32 -42.96
N GLU A 27 -54.98 2.12 -42.98
CA GLU A 27 -55.29 3.07 -41.92
C GLU A 27 -55.55 2.33 -40.59
N ARG A 28 -56.33 1.25 -40.60
CA ARG A 28 -56.62 0.47 -39.41
C ARG A 28 -55.37 -0.23 -38.86
N GLN A 29 -54.56 -0.76 -39.76
CA GLN A 29 -53.27 -1.37 -39.37
C GLN A 29 -52.34 -0.36 -38.68
N THR A 30 -52.27 0.85 -39.21
CA THR A 30 -51.48 1.95 -38.63
C THR A 30 -51.99 2.34 -37.24
N ILE A 31 -53.33 2.47 -37.10
CA ILE A 31 -53.96 2.78 -35.80
C ILE A 31 -53.62 1.69 -34.76
N LEU A 32 -53.83 0.42 -35.14
CA LEU A 32 -53.56 -0.71 -34.22
C LEU A 32 -52.08 -0.82 -33.85
N ALA A 33 -51.19 -0.55 -34.82
CA ALA A 33 -49.75 -0.52 -34.54
C ALA A 33 -49.34 0.59 -33.53
N ASN A 34 -49.93 1.78 -33.71
CA ASN A 34 -49.71 2.91 -32.80
C ASN A 34 -50.32 2.66 -31.42
N GLU A 35 -51.54 2.08 -31.33
CA GLU A 35 -52.17 1.69 -30.07
C GLU A 35 -51.28 0.69 -29.31
N LYS A 36 -50.78 -0.34 -29.99
CA LYS A 36 -49.87 -1.33 -29.42
C LYS A 36 -48.55 -0.71 -28.94
N LEU A 37 -47.96 0.17 -29.75
CA LEU A 37 -46.74 0.88 -29.38
C LEU A 37 -46.97 1.75 -28.13
N ASN A 38 -48.05 2.53 -28.10
CA ASN A 38 -48.39 3.38 -26.95
C ASN A 38 -48.61 2.55 -25.67
N GLN A 39 -49.23 1.38 -25.80
CA GLN A 39 -49.42 0.47 -24.67
C GLN A 39 -48.07 -0.06 -24.17
N GLN A 40 -47.18 -0.49 -25.05
CA GLN A 40 -45.84 -0.90 -24.69
C GLN A 40 -45.03 0.22 -24.03
N LEU A 41 -45.05 1.43 -24.57
CA LEU A 41 -44.36 2.59 -23.99
C LEU A 41 -44.94 2.94 -22.60
N ALA A 42 -46.23 2.77 -22.36
CA ALA A 42 -46.82 3.00 -21.04
C ALA A 42 -46.41 1.94 -20.03
N GLU A 43 -46.29 0.66 -20.44
CA GLU A 43 -45.85 -0.44 -19.59
C GLU A 43 -44.37 -0.38 -19.30
N GLU A 44 -43.55 0.11 -20.24
CA GLU A 44 -42.08 0.25 -20.14
C GLU A 44 -41.62 1.62 -19.56
N THR A 45 -42.54 2.41 -19.00
CA THR A 45 -42.20 3.71 -18.42
C THR A 45 -41.26 3.55 -17.24
N ILE A 46 -40.06 4.11 -17.37
CA ILE A 46 -39.06 4.17 -16.30
C ILE A 46 -39.14 5.55 -15.65
N ASP A 47 -39.25 5.58 -14.33
CA ASP A 47 -39.15 6.83 -13.58
C ASP A 47 -37.71 7.33 -13.56
N VAL A 48 -37.42 8.29 -14.42
CA VAL A 48 -36.07 8.90 -14.53
C VAL A 48 -35.71 9.80 -13.35
N THR A 49 -36.63 10.06 -12.44
CA THR A 49 -36.39 10.84 -11.22
C THR A 49 -35.88 9.98 -10.08
N LEU A 50 -35.95 8.65 -10.21
CA LEU A 50 -35.35 7.75 -9.22
C LEU A 50 -33.86 7.96 -9.15
N PRO A 51 -33.27 8.09 -7.93
CA PRO A 51 -31.84 8.21 -7.79
C PRO A 51 -31.15 6.97 -8.36
N SER A 52 -30.04 7.19 -9.06
CA SER A 52 -29.18 6.09 -9.49
C SER A 52 -28.70 5.29 -8.29
N ARG A 53 -28.44 3.99 -8.49
CA ARG A 53 -27.83 3.16 -7.45
C ARG A 53 -26.54 3.83 -6.99
N GLN A 54 -26.47 4.26 -5.73
CA GLN A 54 -25.27 4.82 -5.17
C GLN A 54 -24.19 3.74 -5.21
N ILE A 55 -23.09 4.04 -5.91
CA ILE A 55 -21.90 3.21 -5.86
C ILE A 55 -21.27 3.51 -4.51
N GLU A 56 -21.25 2.53 -3.61
CA GLU A 56 -20.49 2.65 -2.38
C GLU A 56 -19.00 2.79 -2.74
N ILE A 57 -18.45 3.96 -2.43
CA ILE A 57 -17.02 4.20 -2.60
C ILE A 57 -16.31 3.41 -1.51
N GLY A 58 -15.52 2.42 -1.89
CA GLY A 58 -14.69 1.66 -0.98
C GLY A 58 -13.68 2.57 -0.25
N SER A 59 -13.22 2.14 0.91
CA SER A 59 -12.15 2.81 1.67
C SER A 59 -10.86 1.98 1.63
N LYS A 60 -9.72 2.66 1.69
CA LYS A 60 -8.42 1.98 1.79
C LYS A 60 -8.29 1.30 3.15
N HIS A 61 -7.63 0.13 3.16
CA HIS A 61 -7.30 -0.57 4.40
C HIS A 61 -6.46 0.32 5.35
N PRO A 62 -6.63 0.26 6.68
CA PRO A 62 -5.87 1.08 7.63
C PRO A 62 -4.35 0.98 7.45
N LEU A 63 -3.84 -0.22 7.20
CA LEU A 63 -2.41 -0.44 6.92
C LEU A 63 -1.96 0.30 5.65
N THR A 64 -2.72 0.20 4.55
CA THR A 64 -2.40 0.91 3.31
C THR A 64 -2.34 2.43 3.53
N ARG A 65 -3.30 2.98 4.28
CA ARG A 65 -3.31 4.40 4.62
C ARG A 65 -2.09 4.81 5.45
N THR A 66 -1.69 3.96 6.40
CA THR A 66 -0.50 4.22 7.24
C THR A 66 0.78 4.18 6.41
N ILE A 67 0.91 3.22 5.49
CA ILE A 67 2.07 3.13 4.60
C ILE A 67 2.14 4.37 3.70
N GLU A 68 1.05 4.73 3.03
CA GLU A 68 0.99 5.92 2.16
C GLU A 68 1.33 7.21 2.93
N GLU A 69 0.85 7.37 4.14
CA GLU A 69 1.17 8.54 4.99
C GLU A 69 2.67 8.63 5.33
N ILE A 70 3.31 7.48 5.59
CA ILE A 70 4.75 7.40 5.82
C ILE A 70 5.53 7.70 4.52
N GLU A 71 5.11 7.11 3.41
CA GLU A 71 5.70 7.35 2.09
C GLU A 71 5.63 8.83 1.69
N ASP A 72 4.47 9.47 1.83
CA ASP A 72 4.26 10.88 1.53
C ASP A 72 5.17 11.79 2.37
N LEU A 73 5.32 11.48 3.66
CA LEU A 73 6.24 12.21 4.53
C LEU A 73 7.68 12.13 4.01
N PHE A 74 8.16 10.92 3.73
CA PHE A 74 9.55 10.73 3.30
C PHE A 74 9.81 11.25 1.89
N LEU A 75 8.85 11.14 0.96
CA LEU A 75 8.91 11.81 -0.33
C LEU A 75 9.05 13.34 -0.16
N GLY A 76 8.27 13.93 0.75
CA GLY A 76 8.37 15.34 1.09
C GLY A 76 9.72 15.75 1.68
N LEU A 77 10.41 14.82 2.34
CA LEU A 77 11.77 15.00 2.85
C LEU A 77 12.86 14.69 1.81
N GLY A 78 12.49 14.33 0.58
CA GLY A 78 13.40 14.05 -0.54
C GLY A 78 14.02 12.64 -0.51
N TYR A 79 13.32 11.67 0.05
CA TYR A 79 13.68 10.25 -0.07
C TYR A 79 13.10 9.66 -1.35
N GLU A 80 13.78 8.68 -1.90
CA GLU A 80 13.28 7.81 -2.97
C GLU A 80 12.60 6.59 -2.34
N ILE A 81 11.46 6.15 -2.88
CA ILE A 81 10.84 4.88 -2.50
C ILE A 81 11.42 3.80 -3.39
N VAL A 82 12.02 2.79 -2.80
CA VAL A 82 12.66 1.68 -3.54
C VAL A 82 12.04 0.36 -3.11
N ASP A 83 11.59 -0.41 -4.10
CA ASP A 83 11.05 -1.76 -3.91
C ASP A 83 12.13 -2.82 -4.17
N GLY A 84 11.90 -4.06 -3.73
CA GLY A 84 12.83 -5.17 -3.89
C GLY A 84 12.18 -6.53 -3.79
N TYR A 85 12.99 -7.58 -3.89
CA TYR A 85 12.54 -8.97 -3.94
C TYR A 85 12.09 -9.47 -2.56
N GLU A 86 10.94 -10.15 -2.50
CA GLU A 86 10.49 -10.86 -1.29
C GLU A 86 11.27 -12.18 -1.10
N VAL A 87 11.59 -12.85 -2.20
CA VAL A 87 12.51 -14.00 -2.21
C VAL A 87 13.91 -13.49 -2.45
N GLU A 88 14.77 -13.63 -1.45
CA GLU A 88 16.07 -12.97 -1.43
C GLU A 88 17.23 -13.98 -1.24
N GLN A 89 18.41 -13.59 -1.62
CA GLN A 89 19.62 -14.34 -1.35
C GLN A 89 20.11 -14.13 0.08
N ASP A 90 20.61 -15.19 0.72
CA ASP A 90 21.20 -15.14 2.07
C ASP A 90 22.28 -14.05 2.19
N HIS A 91 23.06 -13.86 1.13
CA HIS A 91 24.07 -12.82 1.06
C HIS A 91 23.50 -11.43 1.36
N TYR A 92 22.44 -11.00 0.67
CA TYR A 92 21.84 -9.67 0.88
C TYR A 92 21.02 -9.57 2.16
N ASN A 93 20.38 -10.69 2.56
CA ASN A 93 19.58 -10.68 3.77
C ASN A 93 20.42 -10.68 5.05
N PHE A 94 21.66 -11.17 4.99
CA PHE A 94 22.53 -11.30 6.17
C PHE A 94 23.97 -10.85 5.95
N GLU A 95 24.73 -11.45 5.03
CA GLU A 95 26.18 -11.21 4.95
C GLU A 95 26.51 -9.74 4.65
N ALA A 96 25.85 -9.14 3.67
CA ALA A 96 25.99 -7.73 3.29
C ALA A 96 25.57 -6.75 4.41
N LEU A 97 24.92 -7.27 5.46
CA LEU A 97 24.48 -6.53 6.63
C LEU A 97 25.32 -6.84 7.88
N ASN A 98 26.57 -7.24 7.68
CA ASN A 98 27.50 -7.58 8.78
C ASN A 98 27.05 -8.77 9.65
N LEU A 99 26.31 -9.73 9.05
CA LEU A 99 25.83 -10.96 9.66
C LEU A 99 26.43 -12.18 8.94
N PRO A 100 27.70 -12.55 9.19
CA PRO A 100 28.33 -13.71 8.56
C PRO A 100 27.63 -15.02 8.97
N LYS A 101 27.85 -16.10 8.21
CA LYS A 101 27.16 -17.40 8.39
C LYS A 101 27.22 -17.98 9.82
N SER A 102 28.25 -17.66 10.57
CA SER A 102 28.44 -18.11 11.96
C SER A 102 27.91 -17.14 13.01
N HIS A 103 27.26 -16.05 12.63
CA HIS A 103 26.84 -15.04 13.60
C HIS A 103 25.59 -15.50 14.37
N PRO A 104 25.60 -15.44 15.73
CA PRO A 104 24.48 -15.92 16.56
C PRO A 104 23.14 -15.21 16.30
N ALA A 105 23.17 -13.96 15.85
CA ALA A 105 21.95 -13.21 15.53
C ALA A 105 21.16 -13.78 14.34
N ARG A 106 21.74 -14.70 13.54
CA ARG A 106 20.98 -15.41 12.51
C ARG A 106 19.97 -16.39 13.09
N ASP A 107 20.33 -17.06 14.18
CA ASP A 107 19.45 -18.01 14.87
C ASP A 107 18.26 -17.31 15.54
N MET A 108 18.42 -16.03 15.88
CA MET A 108 17.35 -15.20 16.46
C MET A 108 16.30 -14.76 15.43
N GLN A 109 16.62 -14.84 14.13
CA GLN A 109 15.67 -14.55 13.06
C GLN A 109 15.22 -15.86 12.44
N ASP A 110 14.18 -16.47 13.01
CA ASP A 110 13.52 -17.65 12.45
C ASP A 110 13.11 -17.38 11.00
N SER A 111 13.90 -17.91 10.05
CA SER A 111 13.81 -17.58 8.62
C SER A 111 13.17 -18.73 7.84
N PHE A 112 12.36 -18.39 6.83
CA PHE A 112 11.83 -19.34 5.87
C PHE A 112 12.84 -19.52 4.72
N TYR A 113 13.68 -20.56 4.78
CA TYR A 113 14.59 -20.94 3.71
C TYR A 113 13.88 -21.75 2.62
N ILE A 114 14.12 -21.41 1.36
CA ILE A 114 13.65 -22.12 0.18
C ILE A 114 14.76 -23.08 -0.28
N THR A 115 16.00 -22.61 -0.27
CA THR A 115 17.23 -23.37 -0.49
C THR A 115 18.26 -22.97 0.58
N GLU A 116 19.44 -23.55 0.56
CA GLU A 116 20.53 -23.17 1.49
C GLU A 116 20.98 -21.70 1.35
N GLU A 117 20.74 -21.09 0.19
CA GLU A 117 21.19 -19.73 -0.13
C GLU A 117 20.04 -18.75 -0.46
N THR A 118 18.80 -19.24 -0.42
CA THR A 118 17.63 -18.44 -0.82
C THR A 118 16.55 -18.57 0.24
N LEU A 119 15.98 -17.43 0.67
CA LEU A 119 14.97 -17.37 1.73
C LEU A 119 13.92 -16.30 1.44
N MET A 120 12.82 -16.35 2.17
CA MET A 120 11.91 -15.20 2.28
C MET A 120 12.59 -14.14 3.15
N ARG A 121 12.69 -12.91 2.67
CA ARG A 121 13.38 -11.82 3.40
C ARG A 121 12.77 -11.61 4.78
N THR A 122 13.62 -11.47 5.80
CA THR A 122 13.21 -11.25 7.19
C THR A 122 13.07 -9.78 7.56
N HIS A 123 13.56 -8.89 6.71
CA HIS A 123 13.51 -7.44 6.79
C HIS A 123 13.67 -6.85 5.36
N THR A 124 13.45 -5.55 5.22
CA THR A 124 13.62 -4.89 3.91
C THR A 124 15.04 -4.35 3.68
N SER A 125 15.97 -4.58 4.62
CA SER A 125 17.39 -4.19 4.50
C SER A 125 18.13 -4.71 3.26
N PRO A 126 17.79 -5.88 2.67
CA PRO A 126 18.36 -6.30 1.37
C PRO A 126 18.21 -5.25 0.27
N VAL A 127 17.11 -4.50 0.27
CA VAL A 127 16.87 -3.41 -0.69
C VAL A 127 17.88 -2.29 -0.48
N GLN A 128 18.20 -1.97 0.78
CA GLN A 128 19.22 -0.97 1.14
C GLN A 128 20.60 -1.42 0.65
N ALA A 129 20.99 -2.67 0.91
CA ALA A 129 22.28 -3.24 0.49
C ALA A 129 22.41 -3.20 -1.04
N ARG A 130 21.41 -3.65 -1.78
CA ARG A 130 21.40 -3.63 -3.25
C ARG A 130 21.46 -2.21 -3.81
N THR A 131 20.73 -1.27 -3.21
CA THR A 131 20.73 0.12 -3.65
C THR A 131 22.10 0.77 -3.43
N MET A 132 22.73 0.54 -2.29
CA MET A 132 24.08 1.01 -2.02
C MET A 132 25.09 0.43 -3.02
N GLU A 133 25.04 -0.88 -3.28
CA GLU A 133 25.91 -1.54 -4.26
C GLU A 133 25.73 -0.95 -5.67
N GLN A 134 24.48 -0.71 -6.12
CA GLN A 134 24.18 -0.07 -7.40
C GLN A 134 24.76 1.34 -7.52
N ARG A 135 24.85 2.08 -6.42
CA ARG A 135 25.49 3.42 -6.39
C ARG A 135 27.01 3.35 -6.50
N ASN A 136 27.62 2.16 -6.38
CA ASN A 136 29.04 1.92 -6.58
C ASN A 136 29.94 2.89 -5.80
N GLY A 137 29.66 3.06 -4.51
CA GLY A 137 30.42 3.95 -3.61
C GLY A 137 30.18 5.44 -3.81
N GLN A 138 29.15 5.84 -4.55
CA GLN A 138 28.81 7.24 -4.81
C GLN A 138 27.50 7.63 -4.11
N GLY A 139 27.60 8.58 -3.19
CA GLY A 139 26.43 9.19 -2.54
C GLY A 139 25.95 10.46 -3.24
N PRO A 140 24.82 11.04 -2.80
CA PRO A 140 24.03 10.57 -1.65
C PRO A 140 23.14 9.37 -1.97
N VAL A 141 22.82 8.57 -0.93
CA VAL A 141 21.72 7.59 -0.92
C VAL A 141 20.71 8.08 0.10
N LYS A 142 19.47 8.18 -0.26
CA LYS A 142 18.40 8.63 0.62
C LYS A 142 17.09 7.95 0.22
N ILE A 143 16.78 6.82 0.85
CA ILE A 143 15.72 5.91 0.44
C ILE A 143 14.87 5.45 1.60
N ILE A 144 13.62 5.08 1.30
CA ILE A 144 12.81 4.19 2.13
C ILE A 144 12.43 2.95 1.33
N CYS A 145 12.31 1.83 2.03
CA CYS A 145 12.03 0.51 1.46
C CYS A 145 10.81 -0.09 2.15
N PRO A 146 9.58 0.21 1.71
CA PRO A 146 8.39 -0.46 2.20
C PRO A 146 8.27 -1.86 1.60
N GLY A 147 7.77 -2.82 2.36
CA GLY A 147 7.51 -4.15 1.82
C GLY A 147 7.16 -5.20 2.85
N LYS A 148 6.65 -6.33 2.37
CA LYS A 148 6.35 -7.50 3.19
C LYS A 148 7.63 -8.21 3.59
N VAL A 149 7.63 -8.72 4.83
CA VAL A 149 8.72 -9.49 5.40
C VAL A 149 8.16 -10.73 6.10
N TYR A 150 9.00 -11.74 6.32
CA TYR A 150 8.57 -13.07 6.72
C TYR A 150 9.48 -13.60 7.83
N ARG A 151 8.85 -14.05 8.93
CA ARG A 151 9.56 -14.70 10.06
C ARG A 151 8.77 -15.91 10.52
N ARG A 152 9.46 -16.95 10.98
CA ARG A 152 8.82 -18.18 11.46
C ARG A 152 8.24 -18.02 12.86
N ASP A 153 7.69 -16.87 13.17
CA ASP A 153 6.99 -16.61 14.41
C ASP A 153 5.63 -17.32 14.42
N SER A 154 5.17 -17.70 15.60
CA SER A 154 3.81 -18.19 15.78
C SER A 154 2.83 -17.03 15.73
N ASP A 155 1.75 -17.20 14.97
CA ASP A 155 0.71 -16.17 14.85
C ASP A 155 -0.06 -16.00 16.16
N ASP A 156 -0.07 -14.77 16.69
CA ASP A 156 -0.89 -14.35 17.82
C ASP A 156 -1.50 -12.95 17.56
N ALA A 157 -2.08 -12.31 18.55
CA ALA A 157 -2.67 -10.98 18.40
C ALA A 157 -1.65 -9.86 18.11
N THR A 158 -0.36 -10.11 18.34
CA THR A 158 0.73 -9.13 18.22
C THR A 158 1.84 -9.53 17.26
N HIS A 159 1.86 -10.78 16.82
CA HIS A 159 2.84 -11.34 15.89
C HIS A 159 2.15 -12.05 14.74
N SER A 160 2.72 -11.93 13.56
CA SER A 160 2.33 -12.67 12.36
C SER A 160 3.58 -13.14 11.63
N HIS A 161 3.53 -14.33 11.04
CA HIS A 161 4.60 -14.86 10.21
C HIS A 161 4.86 -14.01 8.95
N GLN A 162 3.90 -13.20 8.55
CA GLN A 162 4.00 -12.19 7.50
C GLN A 162 3.52 -10.84 8.04
N PHE A 163 4.34 -9.81 7.93
CA PHE A 163 3.98 -8.44 8.29
C PHE A 163 4.66 -7.46 7.33
N THR A 164 4.38 -6.18 7.49
CA THR A 164 4.99 -5.14 6.66
C THR A 164 6.09 -4.44 7.45
N GLN A 165 7.16 -4.06 6.76
CA GLN A 165 8.24 -3.26 7.31
C GLN A 165 8.52 -2.10 6.36
N ILE A 166 8.87 -0.93 6.93
CA ILE A 166 9.43 0.19 6.20
C ILE A 166 10.78 0.49 6.82
N GLU A 167 11.84 0.36 6.05
CA GLU A 167 13.17 0.77 6.46
C GLU A 167 13.63 1.99 5.69
N GLY A 168 14.36 2.87 6.37
CA GLY A 168 14.96 4.04 5.76
C GLY A 168 16.49 3.99 5.86
N LEU A 169 17.14 4.53 4.84
CA LEU A 169 18.60 4.63 4.77
C LEU A 169 19.00 6.01 4.23
N VAL A 170 19.95 6.63 4.91
CA VAL A 170 20.66 7.80 4.40
C VAL A 170 22.16 7.53 4.47
N VAL A 171 22.84 7.70 3.36
CA VAL A 171 24.32 7.63 3.28
C VAL A 171 24.83 8.85 2.52
N ASP A 172 25.61 9.66 3.17
CA ASP A 172 26.29 10.82 2.57
C ASP A 172 27.52 11.20 3.41
N LYS A 173 28.18 12.28 3.03
CA LYS A 173 29.29 12.85 3.81
C LYS A 173 28.77 13.53 5.07
N ASN A 174 29.45 13.28 6.20
CA ASN A 174 29.16 13.94 7.49
C ASN A 174 27.78 13.71 8.08
N ILE A 175 27.09 12.62 7.75
CA ILE A 175 25.84 12.25 8.41
C ILE A 175 26.09 11.90 9.87
N LYS A 176 25.25 12.40 10.77
CA LYS A 176 25.41 12.29 12.23
C LYS A 176 24.18 11.70 12.88
N MET A 177 24.34 11.24 14.11
CA MET A 177 23.22 10.76 14.96
C MET A 177 22.15 11.84 15.19
N SER A 178 22.53 13.13 15.16
CA SER A 178 21.57 14.24 15.23
C SER A 178 20.67 14.33 14.02
N ASP A 179 21.13 13.93 12.84
CA ASP A 179 20.33 13.93 11.61
C ASP A 179 19.30 12.80 11.66
N LEU A 180 19.70 11.62 12.16
CA LEU A 180 18.76 10.52 12.46
C LEU A 180 17.71 10.98 13.47
N LYS A 181 18.14 11.57 14.60
CA LYS A 181 17.19 12.03 15.63
C LYS A 181 16.19 13.03 15.08
N GLY A 182 16.63 14.03 14.33
CA GLY A 182 15.75 15.04 13.72
C GLY A 182 14.75 14.43 12.73
N THR A 183 15.18 13.48 11.91
CA THR A 183 14.31 12.74 10.99
C THR A 183 13.23 11.97 11.74
N LEU A 184 13.60 11.29 12.83
CA LEU A 184 12.64 10.50 13.62
C LEU A 184 11.71 11.36 14.48
N GLU A 185 12.14 12.53 14.91
CA GLU A 185 11.27 13.53 15.57
C GLU A 185 10.17 14.03 14.63
N LEU A 186 10.52 14.32 13.37
CA LEU A 186 9.54 14.70 12.36
C LEU A 186 8.53 13.56 12.08
N LEU A 187 9.02 12.34 11.94
CA LEU A 187 8.16 11.16 11.77
C LEU A 187 7.20 10.97 12.94
N ALA A 188 7.68 11.06 14.18
CA ALA A 188 6.86 10.87 15.36
C ALA A 188 5.77 11.94 15.48
N LYS A 189 6.08 13.19 15.17
CA LYS A 189 5.13 14.30 15.16
C LYS A 189 4.06 14.13 14.08
N GLN A 190 4.45 13.75 12.89
CA GLN A 190 3.53 13.52 11.78
C GLN A 190 2.53 12.38 12.06
N LEU A 191 3.03 11.27 12.62
CA LEU A 191 2.19 10.08 12.85
C LEU A 191 1.31 10.18 14.10
N PHE A 192 1.80 10.83 15.16
CA PHE A 192 1.18 10.79 16.48
C PHE A 192 0.84 12.16 17.09
N GLY A 193 1.14 13.25 16.37
CA GLY A 193 0.81 14.64 16.75
C GLY A 193 2.01 15.47 17.19
N GLU A 194 1.89 16.79 17.04
CA GLU A 194 2.97 17.78 17.22
C GLU A 194 3.62 17.78 18.60
N ASP A 195 2.89 17.42 19.65
CA ASP A 195 3.35 17.38 21.03
C ASP A 195 4.13 16.10 21.38
N ARG A 196 4.48 15.30 20.39
CA ARG A 196 5.20 14.03 20.63
C ARG A 196 6.69 14.26 20.77
N GLU A 197 7.24 13.61 21.79
CA GLU A 197 8.66 13.54 22.04
C GLU A 197 9.19 12.14 21.73
N ILE A 198 10.43 12.05 21.31
CA ILE A 198 11.12 10.77 21.15
C ILE A 198 12.19 10.60 22.23
N ARG A 199 12.45 9.33 22.56
CA ARG A 199 13.54 8.91 23.43
C ARG A 199 14.34 7.83 22.73
N LEU A 200 15.66 7.99 22.72
CA LEU A 200 16.59 7.01 22.18
C LEU A 200 17.17 6.17 23.34
N ARG A 201 16.96 4.86 23.28
CA ARG A 201 17.56 3.91 24.24
C ARG A 201 18.67 3.14 23.55
N PRO A 202 19.87 2.97 24.16
CA PRO A 202 20.92 2.13 23.60
C PRO A 202 20.42 0.71 23.32
N SER A 203 20.80 0.18 22.14
CA SER A 203 20.48 -1.19 21.71
C SER A 203 21.65 -1.76 20.92
N TYR A 204 21.50 -2.95 20.39
CA TYR A 204 22.50 -3.61 19.55
C TYR A 204 21.86 -4.21 18.32
N PHE A 205 22.34 -3.79 17.14
CA PHE A 205 22.06 -4.44 15.86
C PHE A 205 23.39 -4.63 15.12
N PRO A 206 23.63 -5.78 14.46
CA PRO A 206 24.91 -6.05 13.79
C PRO A 206 25.26 -5.08 12.67
N PHE A 207 24.25 -4.48 12.04
CA PHE A 207 24.36 -3.59 10.87
C PHE A 207 24.42 -2.10 11.24
N THR A 208 24.34 -1.75 12.53
CA THR A 208 24.44 -0.35 13.02
C THR A 208 25.33 -0.23 14.24
N GLU A 209 26.07 0.88 14.34
CA GLU A 209 26.89 1.24 15.50
C GLU A 209 27.08 2.78 15.55
N PRO A 210 26.57 3.49 16.58
CA PRO A 210 25.71 2.97 17.66
C PRO A 210 24.31 2.61 17.18
N SER A 211 23.70 1.66 17.90
CA SER A 211 22.32 1.24 17.70
C SER A 211 21.42 1.77 18.80
N VAL A 212 20.18 2.09 18.45
CA VAL A 212 19.17 2.60 19.38
C VAL A 212 17.79 2.01 19.08
N GLU A 213 17.03 1.80 20.13
CA GLU A 213 15.58 1.69 20.06
C GLU A 213 14.95 3.05 20.29
N VAL A 214 13.89 3.33 19.58
CA VAL A 214 13.22 4.63 19.57
C VAL A 214 11.83 4.49 20.15
N ASP A 215 11.61 5.19 21.26
CA ASP A 215 10.32 5.29 21.91
C ASP A 215 9.70 6.65 21.62
N VAL A 216 8.37 6.67 21.47
CA VAL A 216 7.57 7.90 21.42
C VAL A 216 6.79 8.09 22.72
N SER A 217 6.62 9.33 23.16
CA SER A 217 5.76 9.62 24.31
C SER A 217 4.33 9.16 24.02
N CYS A 218 3.72 8.46 24.99
CA CYS A 218 2.44 7.82 24.78
C CYS A 218 1.36 8.81 24.38
N PHE A 219 0.79 8.62 23.19
CA PHE A 219 -0.22 9.50 22.63
C PHE A 219 -1.58 9.39 23.34
N LYS A 220 -1.85 8.30 24.09
CA LYS A 220 -3.08 8.10 24.82
C LYS A 220 -3.08 8.82 26.18
N CYS A 221 -1.95 8.82 26.89
CA CYS A 221 -1.86 9.38 28.24
C CYS A 221 -0.92 10.59 28.35
N GLY A 222 -0.33 11.05 27.25
CA GLY A 222 0.59 12.20 27.26
C GLY A 222 1.84 11.98 28.11
N GLY A 223 2.28 10.71 28.30
CA GLY A 223 3.43 10.37 29.15
C GLY A 223 3.09 10.06 30.60
N ALA A 224 1.84 10.20 31.05
CA ALA A 224 1.46 9.98 32.47
C ALA A 224 1.45 8.49 32.90
N GLY A 225 1.45 7.57 31.93
CA GLY A 225 1.30 6.13 32.18
C GLY A 225 -0.14 5.63 31.98
N CYS A 226 -0.32 4.56 31.21
CA CYS A 226 -1.61 3.89 30.99
C CYS A 226 -1.39 2.44 30.52
N ASN A 227 -2.49 1.70 30.34
CA ASN A 227 -2.40 0.30 29.90
C ASN A 227 -1.74 0.14 28.52
N VAL A 228 -1.89 1.10 27.59
CA VAL A 228 -1.28 1.05 26.26
C VAL A 228 0.24 1.11 26.34
N CYS A 229 0.79 2.00 27.16
CA CYS A 229 2.23 2.12 27.38
C CYS A 229 2.74 1.26 28.56
N LYS A 230 1.91 0.35 29.10
CA LYS A 230 2.25 -0.50 30.26
C LYS A 230 2.79 0.33 31.44
N GLN A 231 2.16 1.47 31.72
CA GLN A 231 2.48 2.43 32.78
C GLN A 231 3.83 3.16 32.64
N THR A 232 4.55 2.98 31.52
CA THR A 232 5.88 3.58 31.32
C THR A 232 5.83 5.03 30.82
N GLY A 233 4.71 5.45 30.22
CA GLY A 233 4.59 6.73 29.52
C GLY A 233 5.19 6.73 28.12
N TRP A 234 5.85 5.65 27.68
CA TRP A 234 6.57 5.53 26.42
C TRP A 234 6.15 4.30 25.64
N ILE A 235 6.18 4.37 24.32
CA ILE A 235 5.86 3.28 23.40
C ILE A 235 7.02 3.13 22.42
N GLU A 236 7.62 1.95 22.38
CA GLU A 236 8.63 1.60 21.38
C GLU A 236 7.98 1.51 19.99
N ILE A 237 8.56 2.20 19.01
CA ILE A 237 8.02 2.27 17.65
C ILE A 237 8.96 1.72 16.57
N LEU A 238 10.28 1.80 16.78
CA LEU A 238 11.25 1.37 15.77
C LEU A 238 12.67 1.17 16.36
N GLY A 239 13.49 0.43 15.61
CA GLY A 239 14.93 0.36 15.80
C GLY A 239 15.67 1.24 14.80
N ALA A 240 16.81 1.82 15.21
CA ALA A 240 17.61 2.70 14.36
C ALA A 240 19.09 2.70 14.76
N GLY A 241 19.94 3.33 13.95
CA GLY A 241 21.35 3.54 14.30
C GLY A 241 22.16 4.13 13.16
N MET A 242 23.43 4.40 13.45
CA MET A 242 24.38 4.75 12.41
C MET A 242 24.81 3.49 11.66
N VAL A 243 24.88 3.54 10.35
CA VAL A 243 25.27 2.39 9.52
C VAL A 243 26.67 1.92 9.90
N HIS A 244 26.82 0.62 10.17
CA HIS A 244 28.11 0.06 10.53
C HIS A 244 29.13 0.23 9.40
N PRO A 245 30.41 0.62 9.68
CA PRO A 245 31.41 0.80 8.64
C PRO A 245 31.56 -0.41 7.70
N ASN A 246 31.52 -1.63 8.23
CA ASN A 246 31.61 -2.85 7.41
C ASN A 246 30.48 -2.93 6.36
N VAL A 247 29.28 -2.47 6.68
CA VAL A 247 28.15 -2.46 5.73
C VAL A 247 28.40 -1.47 4.60
N LEU A 248 28.96 -0.29 4.91
CA LEU A 248 29.35 0.69 3.90
C LEU A 248 30.45 0.15 2.99
N GLU A 249 31.49 -0.45 3.57
CA GLU A 249 32.63 -1.01 2.82
C GLU A 249 32.20 -2.18 1.93
N MET A 250 31.37 -3.10 2.42
CA MET A 250 30.82 -4.20 1.61
C MET A 250 30.01 -3.71 0.42
N ALA A 251 29.33 -2.57 0.58
CA ALA A 251 28.59 -1.91 -0.50
C ALA A 251 29.44 -1.01 -1.40
N GLY A 252 30.78 -0.97 -1.20
CA GLY A 252 31.73 -0.21 -2.01
C GLY A 252 31.92 1.25 -1.61
N PHE A 253 31.35 1.70 -0.48
CA PHE A 253 31.55 3.05 0.05
C PHE A 253 32.82 3.14 0.90
N ASP A 254 33.53 4.21 0.76
CA ASP A 254 34.69 4.54 1.61
C ASP A 254 34.20 5.04 2.98
N ALA A 255 34.22 4.16 3.98
CA ALA A 255 33.77 4.47 5.34
C ALA A 255 34.54 5.59 6.05
N SER A 256 35.69 5.99 5.51
CA SER A 256 36.42 7.17 6.01
C SER A 256 35.82 8.50 5.52
N LYS A 257 35.02 8.48 4.46
CA LYS A 257 34.43 9.66 3.81
C LYS A 257 32.92 9.73 3.94
N TYR A 258 32.27 8.55 3.99
CA TYR A 258 30.80 8.43 4.05
C TYR A 258 30.38 7.90 5.41
N THR A 259 29.32 8.44 5.91
CA THR A 259 28.60 7.96 7.08
C THR A 259 27.11 7.83 6.72
N GLY A 260 26.36 7.14 7.51
CA GLY A 260 24.93 7.00 7.25
C GLY A 260 24.16 6.62 8.50
N PHE A 261 22.84 6.73 8.41
CA PHE A 261 21.94 6.16 9.39
C PHE A 261 20.89 5.30 8.71
N ALA A 262 20.37 4.33 9.47
CA ALA A 262 19.25 3.51 9.07
C ALA A 262 18.24 3.38 10.21
N PHE A 263 16.98 3.13 9.85
CA PHE A 263 15.91 2.85 10.79
C PHE A 263 14.92 1.85 10.16
N GLY A 264 14.22 1.10 11.01
CA GLY A 264 13.22 0.13 10.56
C GLY A 264 12.01 0.10 11.46
N MET A 265 10.82 0.25 10.89
CA MET A 265 9.55 0.27 11.60
C MET A 265 8.55 -0.73 11.03
N GLY A 266 7.61 -1.21 11.86
CA GLY A 266 6.46 -2.02 11.46
C GLY A 266 5.21 -1.15 11.32
N PRO A 267 4.78 -0.79 10.10
CA PRO A 267 3.58 0.01 9.91
C PRO A 267 2.30 -0.69 10.40
N ASP A 268 2.29 -2.03 10.46
CA ASP A 268 1.20 -2.80 11.11
C ASP A 268 1.01 -2.37 12.56
N ARG A 269 2.10 -2.32 13.35
CA ARG A 269 2.04 -1.88 14.74
C ARG A 269 1.63 -0.41 14.87
N ILE A 270 2.10 0.45 13.98
CA ILE A 270 1.71 1.87 13.92
C ILE A 270 0.21 1.98 13.63
N ALA A 271 -0.30 1.23 12.65
CA ALA A 271 -1.72 1.20 12.31
C ALA A 271 -2.57 0.69 13.50
N MET A 272 -2.14 -0.40 14.14
CA MET A 272 -2.81 -0.92 15.35
C MET A 272 -2.92 0.14 16.44
N LEU A 273 -1.83 0.82 16.74
CA LEU A 273 -1.78 1.88 17.75
C LEU A 273 -2.64 3.10 17.36
N LYS A 274 -2.58 3.51 16.09
CA LYS A 274 -3.28 4.71 15.57
C LYS A 274 -4.80 4.51 15.50
N TYR A 275 -5.24 3.33 15.10
CA TYR A 275 -6.66 3.02 14.88
C TYR A 275 -7.30 2.19 16.01
N GLY A 276 -6.56 1.86 17.06
CA GLY A 276 -7.05 1.06 18.17
C GLY A 276 -7.39 -0.39 17.80
N ILE A 277 -6.62 -0.98 16.85
CA ILE A 277 -6.77 -2.36 16.41
C ILE A 277 -6.06 -3.26 17.42
N GLU A 278 -6.75 -4.28 17.92
CA GLU A 278 -6.25 -5.15 19.00
C GLU A 278 -5.56 -6.43 18.48
N ASP A 279 -5.80 -6.80 17.21
CA ASP A 279 -5.27 -8.02 16.59
C ASP A 279 -4.64 -7.69 15.23
N ILE A 280 -3.39 -8.14 15.00
CA ILE A 280 -2.62 -7.88 13.77
C ILE A 280 -3.12 -8.67 12.56
N ARG A 281 -3.88 -9.76 12.79
CA ARG A 281 -4.37 -10.66 11.74
C ARG A 281 -5.57 -10.11 11.00
#